data_5f11a2e612dc1c8a03839b5f985a9ad2
#
_entry.id   5f11a2e612dc1c8a03839b5f985a9ad2
#
_cell.length_a   1.000
_cell.length_b   1.000
_cell.length_c   1.000
_cell.angle_alpha   90.00
_cell.angle_beta   90.00
_cell.angle_gamma   90.00
#
_symmetry.space_group_name_H-M   'P 1'
#
loop_
_entity.id
_entity.type
_entity.pdbx_description
1 polymer ?
#
loop_
_entity_poly.entity_id
_entity_poly.type
_entity_poly.pdbx_seq_one_letter_code
_entity_poly.pdbx_strand_id
1 'polypeptide(L)'
;MKPATDLSWGDPVTVRQALIETLGNKFSLAPRLLEAMSYTPHPGFPHLIEQMKDLAERQSGHRPKFLFVTNGASGAINSALQALKTSRTDWVVTDKRYYPFIPKMVYQADMIMIDRDRKEFLTNKENGCGQNSFISLTASPSNPEGEVRPFEAVDIYDAAYASRTYSSGGHVPIEYKVMCGSLSKTLGLSGLRLGFVSCDDPDIATSLGNYISNTYVGLSSVSQGIAEEVLHCIDLNKFEDRASGYLDDNRFQIQKILTKFGQGSAPTRGMFALVSLGKAERAALERANIKWQSGETFGADESVARLSLGQDRNVVRLAVREALK
;
A
#
# COMPACT_ATOMS: atom_id res chain seq x y z
N MET A 1 17.85 6.92 -28.13
CA MET A 1 16.49 6.54 -27.71
C MET A 1 16.12 7.35 -26.47
N LYS A 2 14.93 7.97 -26.43
CA LYS A 2 14.44 8.57 -25.19
C LYS A 2 14.20 7.44 -24.17
N PRO A 3 14.54 7.60 -22.87
CA PRO A 3 14.25 6.60 -21.86
C PRO A 3 12.74 6.35 -21.78
N ALA A 4 12.35 5.11 -21.52
CA ALA A 4 10.95 4.75 -21.35
C ALA A 4 10.35 5.47 -20.14
N THR A 5 9.12 5.97 -20.26
CA THR A 5 8.36 6.44 -19.12
C THR A 5 7.67 5.24 -18.49
N ASP A 6 8.15 4.82 -17.32
CA ASP A 6 7.65 3.64 -16.63
C ASP A 6 6.50 4.00 -15.71
N LEU A 7 5.28 3.72 -16.13
CA LEU A 7 4.05 3.82 -15.32
C LEU A 7 3.58 2.45 -14.80
N SER A 8 4.37 1.40 -14.98
CA SER A 8 4.06 0.06 -14.48
C SER A 8 4.33 -0.07 -12.98
N TRP A 9 5.38 0.58 -12.49
CA TRP A 9 5.79 0.50 -11.10
C TRP A 9 4.97 1.37 -10.16
N GLY A 10 4.71 0.85 -8.98
CA GLY A 10 4.04 1.58 -7.91
C GLY A 10 5.02 2.37 -7.03
N ASP A 11 6.17 2.85 -7.55
CA ASP A 11 7.03 3.74 -6.77
C ASP A 11 6.42 5.17 -6.72
N PRO A 12 6.17 5.73 -5.54
CA PRO A 12 5.53 7.02 -5.37
C PRO A 12 6.54 8.17 -5.49
N VAL A 13 7.19 8.31 -6.64
CA VAL A 13 8.23 9.33 -6.90
C VAL A 13 7.72 10.74 -6.62
N THR A 14 6.52 11.07 -7.10
CA THR A 14 5.93 12.40 -6.92
C THR A 14 5.58 12.68 -5.45
N VAL A 15 5.17 11.64 -4.70
CA VAL A 15 4.93 11.76 -3.24
C VAL A 15 6.25 12.01 -2.51
N ARG A 16 7.33 11.35 -2.93
CA ARG A 16 8.69 11.57 -2.39
C ARG A 16 9.19 12.99 -2.69
N GLN A 17 8.90 13.54 -3.87
CA GLN A 17 9.21 14.94 -4.18
C GLN A 17 8.50 15.89 -3.21
N ALA A 18 7.20 15.67 -2.96
CA ALA A 18 6.43 16.46 -2.00
C ALA A 18 7.03 16.37 -0.58
N LEU A 19 7.50 15.19 -0.18
CA LEU A 19 8.19 15.00 1.10
C LEU A 19 9.47 15.84 1.18
N ILE A 20 10.38 15.72 0.21
CA ILE A 20 11.66 16.44 0.18
C ILE A 20 11.42 17.95 0.24
N GLU A 21 10.49 18.48 -0.56
CA GLU A 21 10.15 19.90 -0.57
C GLU A 21 9.48 20.38 0.73
N THR A 22 8.78 19.50 1.43
CA THR A 22 8.13 19.83 2.71
C THR A 22 9.13 19.84 3.86
N LEU A 23 10.08 18.91 3.87
CA LEU A 23 11.15 18.85 4.86
C LEU A 23 12.12 20.03 4.73
N GLY A 24 12.47 20.42 3.49
CA GLY A 24 13.46 21.48 3.23
C GLY A 24 14.79 21.19 3.93
N ASN A 25 15.34 22.18 4.62
CA ASN A 25 16.63 22.06 5.34
C ASN A 25 16.51 21.55 6.78
N LYS A 26 15.33 21.07 7.20
CA LYS A 26 15.08 20.63 8.58
C LYS A 26 15.64 19.25 8.89
N PHE A 27 16.00 18.49 7.86
CA PHE A 27 16.44 17.11 7.99
C PHE A 27 17.96 17.00 8.19
N SER A 28 18.41 16.35 9.25
CA SER A 28 19.82 16.06 9.53
C SER A 28 19.99 14.65 10.11
N LEU A 29 20.87 13.85 9.53
CA LEU A 29 21.13 12.45 9.92
C LEU A 29 22.27 12.28 10.93
N ALA A 30 23.12 13.29 11.12
CA ALA A 30 24.43 13.11 11.74
C ALA A 30 24.46 12.58 13.19
N PRO A 31 23.56 12.99 14.12
CA PRO A 31 23.64 12.54 15.51
C PRO A 31 23.24 11.09 15.76
N ARG A 32 22.40 10.49 14.88
CA ARG A 32 21.77 9.17 15.10
C ARG A 32 22.46 8.00 14.39
N LEU A 33 23.47 8.28 13.54
CA LEU A 33 24.20 7.22 12.84
C LEU A 33 24.96 6.28 13.79
N LEU A 34 25.41 6.76 14.95
CA LEU A 34 26.12 5.94 15.92
C LEU A 34 25.19 5.00 16.70
N GLU A 35 23.97 5.47 17.05
CA GLU A 35 22.94 4.62 17.65
C GLU A 35 22.44 3.55 16.66
N ALA A 36 22.54 3.85 15.37
CA ALA A 36 22.15 2.98 14.28
C ALA A 36 23.05 1.76 14.06
N MET A 37 24.11 1.57 14.84
CA MET A 37 25.01 0.41 14.72
C MET A 37 24.63 -0.76 15.62
N SER A 38 23.60 -0.60 16.46
CA SER A 38 23.16 -1.63 17.39
C SER A 38 21.93 -2.37 16.89
N TYR A 39 21.70 -3.57 17.42
CA TYR A 39 20.42 -4.27 17.19
C TYR A 39 19.26 -3.43 17.73
N THR A 40 18.18 -3.37 16.95
CA THR A 40 16.96 -2.70 17.39
C THR A 40 16.14 -3.59 18.33
N PRO A 41 15.37 -3.01 19.28
CA PRO A 41 14.37 -3.75 20.02
C PRO A 41 13.37 -4.44 19.08
N HIS A 42 12.81 -5.56 19.49
CA HIS A 42 11.90 -6.35 18.65
C HIS A 42 10.63 -5.65 18.21
N PRO A 43 9.97 -4.80 19.00
CA PRO A 43 8.86 -4.05 18.42
C PRO A 43 9.32 -2.94 17.46
N GLY A 44 10.57 -2.48 17.56
CA GLY A 44 11.16 -1.32 16.90
C GLY A 44 11.64 -0.27 17.91
N PHE A 45 12.15 0.85 17.45
CA PHE A 45 12.51 1.97 18.33
C PHE A 45 11.27 2.53 19.03
N PRO A 46 11.30 2.70 20.36
CA PRO A 46 10.10 3.11 21.10
C PRO A 46 9.47 4.41 20.60
N HIS A 47 10.28 5.41 20.28
CA HIS A 47 9.79 6.70 19.80
C HIS A 47 9.19 6.59 18.38
N LEU A 48 9.80 5.80 17.48
CA LEU A 48 9.23 5.51 16.17
C LEU A 48 7.90 4.78 16.25
N ILE A 49 7.76 3.84 17.20
CA ILE A 49 6.49 3.13 17.44
C ILE A 49 5.37 4.12 17.79
N GLU A 50 5.62 5.08 18.68
CA GLU A 50 4.60 6.07 19.04
C GLU A 50 4.24 6.97 17.87
N GLN A 51 5.23 7.42 17.08
CA GLN A 51 4.97 8.17 15.85
C GLN A 51 4.19 7.35 14.81
N MET A 52 4.47 6.05 14.68
CA MET A 52 3.71 5.17 13.80
C MET A 52 2.30 4.87 14.31
N LYS A 53 2.07 4.86 15.64
CA LYS A 53 0.72 4.80 16.21
C LYS A 53 -0.09 6.06 15.88
N ASP A 54 0.52 7.24 15.96
CA ASP A 54 -0.13 8.49 15.53
C ASP A 54 -0.49 8.44 14.05
N LEU A 55 0.39 7.89 13.22
CA LEU A 55 0.13 7.69 11.79
C LEU A 55 -1.00 6.68 11.55
N ALA A 56 -1.02 5.57 12.27
CA ALA A 56 -2.09 4.56 12.19
C ALA A 56 -3.45 5.16 12.59
N GLU A 57 -3.48 5.97 13.65
CA GLU A 57 -4.67 6.70 14.07
C GLU A 57 -5.17 7.67 12.99
N ARG A 58 -4.27 8.40 12.34
CA ARG A 58 -4.64 9.26 11.19
C ARG A 58 -5.21 8.47 10.02
N GLN A 59 -4.75 7.24 9.80
CA GLN A 59 -5.16 6.38 8.70
C GLN A 59 -6.49 5.66 8.95
N SER A 60 -6.77 5.27 10.19
CA SER A 60 -7.92 4.44 10.54
C SER A 60 -8.94 5.13 11.45
N GLY A 61 -8.59 6.26 12.06
CA GLY A 61 -9.39 6.92 13.10
C GLY A 61 -9.28 6.26 14.47
N HIS A 62 -8.43 5.24 14.62
CA HIS A 62 -8.23 4.50 15.85
C HIS A 62 -6.73 4.34 16.17
N ARG A 63 -6.33 4.69 17.40
CA ARG A 63 -4.97 4.50 17.90
C ARG A 63 -4.78 3.08 18.44
N PRO A 64 -3.92 2.25 17.81
CA PRO A 64 -3.76 0.87 18.24
C PRO A 64 -3.03 0.75 19.58
N LYS A 65 -3.37 -0.26 20.37
CA LYS A 65 -2.66 -0.59 21.62
C LYS A 65 -1.27 -1.14 21.36
N PHE A 66 -1.16 -2.05 20.39
CA PHE A 66 0.09 -2.72 20.04
C PHE A 66 0.48 -2.39 18.59
N LEU A 67 1.77 -2.14 18.37
CA LEU A 67 2.34 -1.89 17.06
C LEU A 67 3.75 -2.45 16.98
N PHE A 68 4.06 -3.11 15.86
CA PHE A 68 5.37 -3.68 15.56
C PHE A 68 5.85 -3.14 14.21
N VAL A 69 7.10 -2.72 14.16
CA VAL A 69 7.76 -2.30 12.91
C VAL A 69 8.02 -3.52 12.04
N THR A 70 7.78 -3.41 10.73
CA THR A 70 7.89 -4.52 9.78
C THR A 70 8.64 -4.11 8.51
N ASN A 71 9.04 -5.09 7.71
CA ASN A 71 9.68 -4.86 6.40
C ASN A 71 8.63 -4.44 5.34
N GLY A 72 8.11 -3.21 5.49
CA GLY A 72 7.02 -2.67 4.69
C GLY A 72 5.68 -3.39 4.94
N ALA A 73 4.63 -2.99 4.21
CA ALA A 73 3.31 -3.64 4.31
C ALA A 73 3.37 -5.14 3.97
N SER A 74 4.25 -5.57 3.08
CA SER A 74 4.41 -7.00 2.76
C SER A 74 4.84 -7.82 3.97
N GLY A 75 5.81 -7.30 4.75
CA GLY A 75 6.19 -7.92 6.02
C GLY A 75 5.05 -7.91 7.04
N ALA A 76 4.28 -6.81 7.09
CA ALA A 76 3.11 -6.69 7.96
C ALA A 76 2.03 -7.74 7.62
N ILE A 77 1.68 -7.88 6.34
CA ILE A 77 0.68 -8.84 5.88
C ILE A 77 1.13 -10.28 6.15
N ASN A 78 2.39 -10.62 5.85
CA ASN A 78 2.94 -11.94 6.18
C ASN A 78 2.86 -12.23 7.69
N SER A 79 3.24 -11.26 8.52
CA SER A 79 3.15 -11.41 9.97
C SER A 79 1.71 -11.60 10.45
N ALA A 80 0.76 -10.84 9.87
CA ALA A 80 -0.66 -10.95 10.19
C ALA A 80 -1.25 -12.32 9.79
N LEU A 81 -0.92 -12.81 8.58
CA LEU A 81 -1.34 -14.14 8.12
C LEU A 81 -0.85 -15.23 9.07
N GLN A 82 0.43 -15.18 9.48
CA GLN A 82 1.00 -16.17 10.39
C GLN A 82 0.42 -16.07 11.81
N ALA A 83 0.18 -14.86 12.31
CA ALA A 83 -0.36 -14.66 13.65
C ALA A 83 -1.83 -15.07 13.78
N LEU A 84 -2.60 -14.92 12.72
CA LEU A 84 -4.03 -15.28 12.68
C LEU A 84 -4.28 -16.73 12.24
N LYS A 85 -3.28 -17.40 11.67
CA LYS A 85 -3.40 -18.80 11.24
C LYS A 85 -3.62 -19.71 12.44
N THR A 86 -4.60 -20.57 12.35
CA THR A 86 -4.86 -21.66 13.30
C THR A 86 -4.76 -23.00 12.58
N SER A 87 -4.79 -24.11 13.31
CA SER A 87 -4.84 -25.47 12.72
C SER A 87 -6.07 -25.74 11.86
N ARG A 88 -7.05 -24.84 11.84
CA ARG A 88 -8.31 -24.92 11.07
C ARG A 88 -8.41 -23.83 10.01
N THR A 89 -7.38 -23.00 9.83
CA THR A 89 -7.41 -21.89 8.85
C THR A 89 -6.74 -22.35 7.58
N ASP A 90 -7.54 -22.69 6.58
CA ASP A 90 -7.03 -23.17 5.30
C ASP A 90 -7.08 -22.09 4.21
N TRP A 91 -7.89 -21.04 4.41
CA TRP A 91 -8.23 -20.11 3.35
C TRP A 91 -8.04 -18.65 3.72
N VAL A 92 -7.66 -17.86 2.70
CA VAL A 92 -7.63 -16.39 2.77
C VAL A 92 -8.61 -15.85 1.73
N VAL A 93 -9.60 -15.11 2.20
CA VAL A 93 -10.62 -14.47 1.36
C VAL A 93 -10.16 -13.06 1.05
N THR A 94 -9.97 -12.75 -0.23
CA THR A 94 -9.57 -11.41 -0.70
C THR A 94 -10.61 -10.82 -1.64
N ASP A 95 -10.39 -9.57 -2.03
CA ASP A 95 -11.12 -8.95 -3.13
C ASP A 95 -10.73 -9.61 -4.46
N LYS A 96 -11.62 -9.50 -5.47
CA LYS A 96 -11.40 -10.06 -6.80
C LYS A 96 -10.12 -9.56 -7.45
N ARG A 97 -9.78 -8.28 -7.21
CA ARG A 97 -8.55 -7.66 -7.64
C ARG A 97 -7.72 -7.29 -6.42
N TYR A 98 -6.45 -7.60 -6.46
CA TYR A 98 -5.59 -7.59 -5.30
C TYR A 98 -4.18 -7.07 -5.61
N TYR A 99 -3.43 -6.74 -4.58
CA TYR A 99 -2.00 -6.48 -4.69
C TYR A 99 -1.27 -7.73 -5.20
N PRO A 100 -0.41 -7.64 -6.24
CA PRO A 100 0.11 -8.82 -6.98
C PRO A 100 0.86 -9.86 -6.14
N PHE A 101 1.36 -9.46 -4.97
CA PHE A 101 2.11 -10.38 -4.12
C PHE A 101 1.23 -11.13 -3.11
N ILE A 102 -0.05 -10.78 -2.95
CA ILE A 102 -0.96 -11.47 -2.02
C ILE A 102 -1.02 -12.98 -2.27
N PRO A 103 -1.18 -13.48 -3.53
CA PRO A 103 -1.21 -14.93 -3.77
C PRO A 103 0.04 -15.66 -3.27
N LYS A 104 1.22 -15.02 -3.46
CA LYS A 104 2.50 -15.60 -3.01
C LYS A 104 2.61 -15.62 -1.48
N MET A 105 2.14 -14.57 -0.80
CA MET A 105 2.14 -14.50 0.66
C MET A 105 1.18 -15.54 1.27
N VAL A 106 0.01 -15.70 0.68
CA VAL A 106 -0.97 -16.71 1.09
C VAL A 106 -0.41 -18.12 0.89
N TYR A 107 0.21 -18.39 -0.25
CA TYR A 107 0.88 -19.67 -0.52
C TYR A 107 2.03 -19.93 0.48
N GLN A 108 2.86 -18.93 0.77
CA GLN A 108 3.95 -19.05 1.75
C GLN A 108 3.45 -19.28 3.18
N ALA A 109 2.24 -18.84 3.48
CA ALA A 109 1.57 -19.11 4.74
C ALA A 109 0.89 -20.50 4.76
N ASP A 110 1.06 -21.30 3.70
CA ASP A 110 0.43 -22.62 3.55
C ASP A 110 -1.11 -22.52 3.67
N MET A 111 -1.68 -21.60 2.90
CA MET A 111 -3.12 -21.34 2.79
C MET A 111 -3.53 -21.19 1.32
N ILE A 112 -4.82 -21.28 1.07
CA ILE A 112 -5.42 -21.15 -0.27
C ILE A 112 -6.12 -19.79 -0.37
N MET A 113 -5.85 -19.05 -1.45
CA MET A 113 -6.53 -17.80 -1.73
C MET A 113 -7.86 -18.02 -2.43
N ILE A 114 -8.89 -17.34 -1.97
CA ILE A 114 -10.24 -17.38 -2.55
C ILE A 114 -10.72 -15.94 -2.80
N ASP A 115 -11.33 -15.75 -3.97
CA ASP A 115 -12.02 -14.52 -4.32
C ASP A 115 -13.37 -14.46 -3.58
N ARG A 116 -13.65 -13.31 -2.96
CA ARG A 116 -14.87 -13.05 -2.19
C ARG A 116 -16.16 -13.19 -3.02
N ASP A 117 -16.09 -12.94 -4.33
CA ASP A 117 -17.23 -13.02 -5.24
C ASP A 117 -17.55 -14.46 -5.71
N ARG A 118 -16.70 -15.45 -5.37
CA ARG A 118 -16.94 -16.84 -5.78
C ARG A 118 -18.15 -17.44 -5.03
N LYS A 119 -19.14 -17.91 -5.79
CA LYS A 119 -20.33 -18.57 -5.26
C LYS A 119 -20.01 -19.77 -4.36
N GLU A 120 -18.93 -20.49 -4.66
CA GLU A 120 -18.47 -21.65 -3.86
C GLU A 120 -18.11 -21.25 -2.42
N PHE A 121 -17.61 -20.05 -2.22
CA PHE A 121 -17.33 -19.54 -0.88
C PHE A 121 -18.64 -19.29 -0.09
N LEU A 122 -19.63 -18.73 -0.73
CA LEU A 122 -20.95 -18.50 -0.12
C LEU A 122 -21.61 -19.82 0.26
N THR A 123 -21.54 -20.83 -0.61
CA THR A 123 -22.10 -22.17 -0.37
C THR A 123 -21.41 -22.87 0.81
N ASN A 124 -20.10 -22.75 0.91
CA ASN A 124 -19.34 -23.33 2.03
C ASN A 124 -19.65 -22.64 3.37
N LYS A 125 -19.91 -21.33 3.36
CA LYS A 125 -20.34 -20.58 4.54
C LYS A 125 -21.72 -21.05 5.04
N GLU A 126 -22.64 -21.35 4.13
CA GLU A 126 -23.98 -21.86 4.43
C GLU A 126 -23.96 -23.33 4.90
N ASN A 127 -23.00 -24.14 4.40
CA ASN A 127 -22.85 -25.54 4.73
C ASN A 127 -22.02 -25.84 6.01
N GLY A 128 -21.79 -24.85 6.86
CA GLY A 128 -21.20 -25.06 8.18
C GLY A 128 -19.69 -25.17 8.23
N CYS A 129 -18.95 -24.67 7.23
CA CYS A 129 -17.56 -24.30 7.41
C CYS A 129 -17.51 -23.24 8.53
N GLY A 130 -17.11 -23.64 9.72
CA GLY A 130 -17.19 -22.81 10.93
C GLY A 130 -16.49 -21.46 10.71
N GLN A 131 -16.93 -20.45 11.45
CA GLN A 131 -16.39 -19.05 11.41
C GLN A 131 -14.85 -18.93 11.50
N ASN A 132 -14.16 -20.02 11.81
CA ASN A 132 -12.71 -20.07 12.04
C ASN A 132 -11.90 -20.68 10.89
N SER A 133 -12.49 -20.96 9.70
CA SER A 133 -11.79 -21.62 8.60
C SER A 133 -11.15 -20.67 7.60
N PHE A 134 -11.35 -19.36 7.70
CA PHE A 134 -10.75 -18.40 6.78
C PHE A 134 -10.29 -17.10 7.47
N ILE A 135 -9.34 -16.43 6.84
CA ILE A 135 -8.91 -15.07 7.16
C ILE A 135 -9.38 -14.15 6.03
N SER A 136 -10.09 -13.08 6.36
CA SER A 136 -10.47 -12.05 5.41
C SER A 136 -9.40 -10.98 5.30
N LEU A 137 -8.95 -10.64 4.06
CA LEU A 137 -7.96 -9.60 3.78
C LEU A 137 -8.52 -8.62 2.76
N THR A 138 -8.40 -7.34 3.06
CA THR A 138 -8.90 -6.26 2.21
C THR A 138 -7.97 -5.06 2.22
N ALA A 139 -7.83 -4.41 1.07
CA ALA A 139 -7.12 -3.14 0.90
C ALA A 139 -8.10 -1.98 0.65
N SER A 140 -7.91 -0.85 1.37
CA SER A 140 -8.67 0.38 1.12
C SER A 140 -7.82 1.62 1.45
N PRO A 141 -7.56 2.55 0.49
CA PRO A 141 -7.86 2.43 -0.94
C PRO A 141 -7.25 1.20 -1.60
N SER A 142 -7.95 0.63 -2.57
CA SER A 142 -7.57 -0.64 -3.20
C SER A 142 -6.38 -0.49 -4.16
N ASN A 143 -5.71 -1.59 -4.42
CA ASN A 143 -4.75 -1.75 -5.49
C ASN A 143 -5.17 -3.00 -6.30
N PRO A 144 -5.55 -2.85 -7.58
CA PRO A 144 -5.10 -1.81 -8.54
C PRO A 144 -6.07 -0.65 -8.81
N GLU A 145 -7.29 -0.62 -8.29
CA GLU A 145 -8.31 0.37 -8.70
C GLU A 145 -8.10 1.76 -8.10
N GLY A 146 -7.52 1.85 -6.91
CA GLY A 146 -7.42 3.09 -6.15
C GLY A 146 -8.75 3.51 -5.48
N GLU A 147 -9.72 2.61 -5.42
CA GLU A 147 -11.03 2.88 -4.84
C GLU A 147 -11.01 2.76 -3.32
N VAL A 148 -11.70 3.69 -2.67
CA VAL A 148 -12.03 3.59 -1.25
C VAL A 148 -13.29 2.76 -1.13
N ARG A 149 -13.19 1.61 -0.49
CA ARG A 149 -14.31 0.68 -0.30
C ARG A 149 -14.79 0.74 1.15
N PRO A 150 -16.09 0.94 1.39
CA PRO A 150 -16.67 0.67 2.69
C PRO A 150 -16.70 -0.85 2.88
N PHE A 151 -16.16 -1.32 4.00
CA PHE A 151 -16.21 -2.73 4.35
C PHE A 151 -16.90 -2.91 5.69
N GLU A 152 -17.59 -4.04 5.84
CA GLU A 152 -17.88 -4.62 7.13
C GLU A 152 -16.59 -5.10 7.79
N ALA A 153 -16.64 -5.73 8.95
CA ALA A 153 -15.47 -6.24 9.66
C ALA A 153 -14.57 -7.15 8.80
N VAL A 154 -13.26 -6.93 8.85
CA VAL A 154 -12.23 -7.77 8.21
C VAL A 154 -11.20 -8.22 9.23
N ASP A 155 -10.51 -9.34 8.95
CA ASP A 155 -9.43 -9.78 9.84
C ASP A 155 -8.15 -8.95 9.60
N ILE A 156 -7.76 -8.78 8.32
CA ILE A 156 -6.57 -8.01 7.94
C ILE A 156 -6.97 -6.82 7.05
N TYR A 157 -6.67 -5.62 7.53
CA TYR A 157 -6.79 -4.39 6.78
C TYR A 157 -5.44 -3.97 6.20
N ASP A 158 -5.27 -4.06 4.87
CA ASP A 158 -4.12 -3.47 4.18
C ASP A 158 -4.35 -1.97 3.98
N ALA A 159 -3.74 -1.18 4.86
CA ALA A 159 -3.81 0.26 4.91
C ALA A 159 -2.65 0.96 4.17
N ALA A 160 -1.95 0.27 3.26
CA ALA A 160 -0.78 0.83 2.59
C ALA A 160 -1.07 2.16 1.88
N TYR A 161 -2.30 2.38 1.43
CA TYR A 161 -2.76 3.61 0.76
C TYR A 161 -3.74 4.43 1.60
N ALA A 162 -3.95 4.09 2.87
CA ALA A 162 -4.88 4.77 3.75
C ALA A 162 -4.28 6.08 4.30
N SER A 163 -4.12 7.09 3.45
CA SER A 163 -3.74 8.44 3.86
C SER A 163 -4.53 9.48 3.08
N ARG A 164 -4.58 10.71 3.59
CA ARG A 164 -5.21 11.86 2.91
C ARG A 164 -4.60 12.12 1.53
N THR A 165 -3.35 11.72 1.31
CA THR A 165 -2.70 11.78 -0.01
C THR A 165 -3.48 11.01 -1.08
N TYR A 166 -4.11 9.89 -0.73
CA TYR A 166 -4.80 9.00 -1.66
C TYR A 166 -6.32 8.99 -1.48
N SER A 167 -6.85 9.59 -0.41
CA SER A 167 -8.27 9.65 -0.13
C SER A 167 -8.68 11.06 0.29
N SER A 168 -9.50 11.74 -0.49
CA SER A 168 -9.92 13.12 -0.22
C SER A 168 -10.81 13.31 1.01
N GLY A 169 -11.10 12.27 1.77
CA GLY A 169 -12.07 12.31 2.87
C GLY A 169 -11.55 11.86 4.24
N GLY A 170 -10.23 11.78 4.45
CA GLY A 170 -9.68 11.28 5.71
C GLY A 170 -9.69 9.75 5.77
N HIS A 171 -9.70 9.19 6.97
CA HIS A 171 -9.69 7.74 7.19
C HIS A 171 -10.98 7.08 6.70
N VAL A 172 -10.87 5.82 6.30
CA VAL A 172 -12.02 4.96 6.01
C VAL A 172 -12.33 4.17 7.28
N PRO A 173 -13.51 4.33 7.87
CA PRO A 173 -13.87 3.53 9.03
C PRO A 173 -14.04 2.08 8.61
N ILE A 174 -13.14 1.23 9.09
CA ILE A 174 -13.13 -0.21 8.84
C ILE A 174 -12.94 -0.89 10.18
N GLU A 175 -13.79 -1.85 10.49
CA GLU A 175 -13.56 -2.76 11.61
C GLU A 175 -12.54 -3.82 11.19
N TYR A 176 -11.46 -4.00 11.97
CA TYR A 176 -10.39 -4.94 11.66
C TYR A 176 -9.77 -5.53 12.94
N LYS A 177 -9.20 -6.73 12.83
CA LYS A 177 -8.41 -7.33 13.91
C LYS A 177 -6.95 -6.85 13.84
N VAL A 178 -6.41 -6.75 12.62
CA VAL A 178 -5.02 -6.37 12.36
C VAL A 178 -4.97 -5.35 11.24
N MET A 179 -4.22 -4.26 11.44
CA MET A 179 -3.95 -3.26 10.40
C MET A 179 -2.49 -3.36 9.95
N CYS A 180 -2.27 -3.34 8.64
CA CYS A 180 -0.97 -3.37 7.99
C CYS A 180 -0.70 -2.04 7.27
N GLY A 181 0.28 -1.27 7.73
CA GLY A 181 0.64 0.02 7.16
C GLY A 181 2.02 0.06 6.53
N SER A 182 2.33 1.13 5.79
CA SER A 182 3.61 1.27 5.11
C SER A 182 4.04 2.73 4.93
N LEU A 183 5.27 3.05 5.31
CA LEU A 183 5.87 4.36 5.00
C LEU A 183 6.23 4.50 3.50
N SER A 184 6.31 3.38 2.77
CA SER A 184 6.64 3.37 1.34
C SER A 184 5.67 4.19 0.51
N LYS A 185 4.38 4.12 0.82
CA LYS A 185 3.32 4.81 0.09
C LYS A 185 2.92 6.10 0.82
N THR A 186 2.70 6.01 2.12
CA THR A 186 2.24 7.14 2.93
C THR A 186 3.19 8.33 2.85
N LEU A 187 4.51 8.11 2.93
CA LEU A 187 5.53 9.17 2.90
C LEU A 187 6.46 9.11 1.65
N GLY A 188 6.24 8.19 0.74
CA GLY A 188 7.15 8.01 -0.41
C GLY A 188 8.49 7.35 -0.08
N LEU A 189 8.66 6.80 1.11
CA LEU A 189 9.91 6.23 1.63
C LEU A 189 10.08 4.75 1.27
N SER A 190 9.79 4.40 0.01
CA SER A 190 9.81 2.99 -0.46
C SER A 190 11.16 2.30 -0.26
N GLY A 191 12.26 3.03 -0.36
CA GLY A 191 13.63 2.51 -0.18
C GLY A 191 13.99 2.13 1.27
N LEU A 192 13.34 2.72 2.27
CA LEU A 192 13.61 2.39 3.68
C LEU A 192 13.08 1.02 4.07
N ARG A 193 12.15 0.46 3.30
CA ARG A 193 11.54 -0.85 3.59
C ARG A 193 10.89 -0.92 4.97
N LEU A 194 10.25 0.15 5.42
CA LEU A 194 9.55 0.21 6.69
C LEU A 194 8.04 0.27 6.53
N GLY A 195 7.38 -0.49 7.38
CA GLY A 195 5.94 -0.51 7.60
C GLY A 195 5.65 -0.91 9.03
N PHE A 196 4.41 -1.18 9.32
CA PHE A 196 3.98 -1.64 10.63
C PHE A 196 2.80 -2.60 10.53
N VAL A 197 2.66 -3.43 11.56
CA VAL A 197 1.47 -4.21 11.84
C VAL A 197 0.97 -3.81 13.22
N SER A 198 -0.34 -3.62 13.38
CA SER A 198 -0.93 -3.19 14.64
C SER A 198 -2.23 -3.92 14.96
N CYS A 199 -2.54 -4.05 16.24
CA CYS A 199 -3.76 -4.67 16.76
C CYS A 199 -4.06 -4.16 18.16
N ASP A 200 -5.24 -4.55 18.71
CA ASP A 200 -5.64 -4.25 20.09
C ASP A 200 -5.73 -5.50 20.98
N ASP A 201 -5.79 -6.67 20.35
CA ASP A 201 -5.91 -7.95 21.01
C ASP A 201 -4.51 -8.41 21.53
N PRO A 202 -4.35 -8.70 22.83
CA PRO A 202 -3.06 -9.08 23.39
C PRO A 202 -2.57 -10.47 22.93
N ASP A 203 -3.46 -11.39 22.59
CA ASP A 203 -3.08 -12.72 22.10
C ASP A 203 -2.57 -12.63 20.66
N ILE A 204 -3.22 -11.83 19.83
CA ILE A 204 -2.74 -11.50 18.47
C ILE A 204 -1.40 -10.76 18.57
N ALA A 205 -1.27 -9.78 19.47
CA ALA A 205 -0.01 -9.05 19.67
C ALA A 205 1.14 -9.98 20.09
N THR A 206 0.87 -10.94 20.96
CA THR A 206 1.86 -11.96 21.37
C THR A 206 2.29 -12.81 20.16
N SER A 207 1.34 -13.27 19.36
CA SER A 207 1.61 -14.07 18.16
C SER A 207 2.41 -13.29 17.12
N LEU A 208 2.06 -12.02 16.87
CA LEU A 208 2.79 -11.10 15.99
C LEU A 208 4.23 -10.87 16.48
N GLY A 209 4.39 -10.55 17.77
CA GLY A 209 5.70 -10.33 18.39
C GLY A 209 6.62 -11.54 18.25
N ASN A 210 6.11 -12.74 18.54
CA ASN A 210 6.84 -13.99 18.38
C ASN A 210 7.27 -14.24 16.92
N TYR A 211 6.35 -14.07 15.96
CA TYR A 211 6.69 -14.26 14.56
C TYR A 211 7.74 -13.26 14.08
N ILE A 212 7.56 -11.97 14.39
CA ILE A 212 8.47 -10.89 13.95
C ILE A 212 9.85 -11.08 14.57
N SER A 213 9.94 -11.37 15.87
CA SER A 213 11.22 -11.57 16.55
C SER A 213 11.98 -12.77 15.99
N ASN A 214 11.30 -13.88 15.71
CA ASN A 214 11.92 -15.09 15.18
C ASN A 214 12.32 -14.95 13.69
N THR A 215 11.61 -14.09 12.93
CA THR A 215 11.86 -13.94 11.49
C THR A 215 12.92 -12.87 11.19
N TYR A 216 12.90 -11.76 11.90
CA TYR A 216 13.72 -10.59 11.55
C TYR A 216 14.85 -10.29 12.54
N VAL A 217 14.78 -10.81 13.77
CA VAL A 217 15.72 -10.50 14.89
C VAL A 217 15.81 -9.00 15.23
N GLY A 218 15.29 -8.15 14.38
CA GLY A 218 15.30 -6.70 14.40
C GLY A 218 15.43 -6.14 12.98
N LEU A 219 14.79 -5.01 12.72
CA LEU A 219 14.86 -4.33 11.43
C LEU A 219 15.98 -3.30 11.44
N SER A 220 16.43 -2.91 10.24
CA SER A 220 17.50 -1.92 10.05
C SER A 220 17.34 -0.71 10.96
N SER A 221 18.26 -0.53 11.89
CA SER A 221 18.34 0.63 12.79
C SER A 221 18.52 1.94 12.00
N VAL A 222 19.30 1.92 10.92
CA VAL A 222 19.47 3.07 10.03
C VAL A 222 18.15 3.50 9.41
N SER A 223 17.39 2.53 8.88
CA SER A 223 16.07 2.84 8.30
C SER A 223 15.11 3.38 9.34
N GLN A 224 15.10 2.81 10.54
CA GLN A 224 14.25 3.27 11.65
C GLN A 224 14.63 4.68 12.11
N GLY A 225 15.93 4.97 12.28
CA GLY A 225 16.41 6.30 12.67
C GLY A 225 16.08 7.37 11.63
N ILE A 226 16.19 7.04 10.32
CA ILE A 226 15.78 7.96 9.25
C ILE A 226 14.27 8.21 9.30
N ALA A 227 13.46 7.17 9.48
CA ALA A 227 12.00 7.31 9.53
C ALA A 227 11.55 8.13 10.73
N GLU A 228 12.15 7.90 11.89
CA GLU A 228 11.88 8.64 13.13
C GLU A 228 12.18 10.15 12.94
N GLU A 229 13.32 10.49 12.33
CA GLU A 229 13.69 11.86 12.07
C GLU A 229 12.76 12.54 11.04
N VAL A 230 12.39 11.83 9.99
CA VAL A 230 11.42 12.33 9.00
C VAL A 230 10.09 12.62 9.68
N LEU A 231 9.57 11.69 10.49
CA LEU A 231 8.30 11.87 11.19
C LEU A 231 8.36 12.97 12.25
N HIS A 232 9.53 13.21 12.85
CA HIS A 232 9.73 14.31 13.79
C HIS A 232 9.71 15.68 13.10
N CYS A 233 10.32 15.77 11.91
CA CYS A 233 10.51 17.05 11.20
C CYS A 233 9.34 17.44 10.31
N ILE A 234 8.50 16.49 9.89
CA ILE A 234 7.48 16.72 8.89
C ILE A 234 6.22 17.38 9.45
N ASP A 235 5.71 18.38 8.74
CA ASP A 235 4.31 18.79 8.86
C ASP A 235 3.45 17.88 7.95
N LEU A 236 2.83 16.87 8.54
CA LEU A 236 2.03 15.88 7.82
C LEU A 236 0.87 16.48 7.03
N ASN A 237 0.20 17.52 7.56
CA ASN A 237 -0.91 18.15 6.85
C ASN A 237 -0.41 18.85 5.58
N LYS A 238 0.61 19.70 5.72
CA LYS A 238 1.22 20.39 4.59
C LYS A 238 1.81 19.43 3.54
N PHE A 239 2.38 18.32 4.00
CA PHE A 239 2.90 17.27 3.12
C PHE A 239 1.77 16.58 2.35
N GLU A 240 0.71 16.11 3.03
CA GLU A 240 -0.40 15.40 2.41
C GLU A 240 -1.14 16.26 1.39
N ASP A 241 -1.36 17.55 1.70
CA ASP A 241 -1.98 18.50 0.78
C ASP A 241 -1.13 18.70 -0.49
N ARG A 242 0.19 18.82 -0.33
CA ARG A 242 1.12 18.93 -1.47
C ARG A 242 1.18 17.65 -2.29
N ALA A 243 1.29 16.51 -1.65
CA ALA A 243 1.38 15.20 -2.31
C ALA A 243 0.08 14.88 -3.07
N SER A 244 -1.08 15.17 -2.47
CA SER A 244 -2.38 15.05 -3.13
C SER A 244 -2.47 15.91 -4.38
N GLY A 245 -2.08 17.20 -4.29
CA GLY A 245 -2.05 18.11 -5.44
C GLY A 245 -1.15 17.61 -6.58
N TYR A 246 -0.02 16.96 -6.25
CA TYR A 246 0.88 16.38 -7.26
C TYR A 246 0.28 15.15 -7.94
N LEU A 247 -0.45 14.33 -7.20
CA LEU A 247 -1.18 13.20 -7.77
C LEU A 247 -2.36 13.68 -8.64
N ASP A 248 -3.02 14.77 -8.25
CA ASP A 248 -4.11 15.35 -9.03
C ASP A 248 -3.61 15.92 -10.36
N ASP A 249 -2.43 16.55 -10.40
CA ASP A 249 -1.77 16.96 -11.63
C ASP A 249 -1.57 15.76 -12.58
N ASN A 250 -1.02 14.65 -12.06
CA ASN A 250 -0.80 13.44 -12.85
C ASN A 250 -2.12 12.81 -13.29
N ARG A 251 -3.12 12.78 -12.42
CA ARG A 251 -4.48 12.28 -12.72
C ARG A 251 -5.09 13.07 -13.87
N PHE A 252 -4.99 14.40 -13.84
CA PHE A 252 -5.46 15.26 -14.91
C PHE A 252 -4.76 14.97 -16.26
N GLN A 253 -3.44 14.71 -16.23
CA GLN A 253 -2.73 14.33 -17.46
C GLN A 253 -3.20 12.97 -18.00
N ILE A 254 -3.29 11.96 -17.16
CA ILE A 254 -3.75 10.62 -17.55
C ILE A 254 -5.18 10.65 -18.05
N GLN A 255 -6.06 11.48 -17.47
CA GLN A 255 -7.42 11.67 -17.93
C GLN A 255 -7.49 12.07 -19.41
N LYS A 256 -6.54 12.85 -19.94
CA LYS A 256 -6.50 13.23 -21.36
C LYS A 256 -6.31 12.00 -22.27
N ILE A 257 -5.46 11.05 -21.86
CA ILE A 257 -5.29 9.78 -22.58
C ILE A 257 -6.58 8.99 -22.54
N LEU A 258 -7.20 8.85 -21.36
CA LEU A 258 -8.44 8.09 -21.20
C LEU A 258 -9.56 8.67 -22.04
N THR A 259 -9.70 9.98 -22.08
CA THR A 259 -10.69 10.66 -22.94
C THR A 259 -10.43 10.38 -24.42
N LYS A 260 -9.17 10.45 -24.88
CA LYS A 260 -8.80 10.12 -26.27
C LYS A 260 -9.15 8.68 -26.64
N PHE A 261 -9.00 7.76 -25.70
CA PHE A 261 -9.27 6.33 -25.91
C PHE A 261 -10.75 5.96 -25.73
N GLY A 262 -11.63 6.93 -25.47
CA GLY A 262 -13.04 6.65 -25.16
C GLY A 262 -13.24 5.90 -23.86
N GLN A 263 -12.25 5.93 -22.98
CA GLN A 263 -12.32 5.33 -21.66
C GLN A 263 -13.09 6.24 -20.70
N GLY A 264 -13.58 5.66 -19.61
CA GLY A 264 -14.18 6.42 -18.51
C GLY A 264 -13.22 7.42 -17.87
N SER A 265 -13.54 7.87 -16.68
CA SER A 265 -12.71 8.80 -15.92
C SER A 265 -11.61 8.03 -15.15
N ALA A 266 -10.44 8.66 -14.99
CA ALA A 266 -9.47 8.22 -14.00
C ALA A 266 -10.11 8.23 -12.61
N PRO A 267 -9.75 7.31 -11.71
CA PRO A 267 -10.30 7.30 -10.36
C PRO A 267 -10.01 8.63 -9.68
N THR A 268 -10.97 9.15 -8.93
CA THR A 268 -10.83 10.43 -8.21
C THR A 268 -9.84 10.32 -7.04
N ARG A 269 -9.41 9.12 -6.70
CA ARG A 269 -8.59 8.78 -5.53
C ARG A 269 -7.57 7.71 -5.86
N GLY A 270 -6.68 7.42 -4.92
CA GLY A 270 -5.67 6.38 -5.07
C GLY A 270 -4.47 6.78 -5.93
N MET A 271 -3.57 5.84 -6.12
CA MET A 271 -2.30 6.03 -6.84
C MET A 271 -2.32 5.43 -8.24
N PHE A 272 -3.41 4.77 -8.65
CA PHE A 272 -3.47 4.03 -9.90
C PHE A 272 -4.71 4.38 -10.71
N ALA A 273 -4.61 4.21 -12.02
CA ALA A 273 -5.74 4.21 -12.93
C ALA A 273 -5.77 2.85 -13.65
N LEU A 274 -6.94 2.20 -13.64
CA LEU A 274 -7.21 1.04 -14.47
C LEU A 274 -7.83 1.51 -15.78
N VAL A 275 -7.30 0.98 -16.89
CA VAL A 275 -7.74 1.32 -18.24
C VAL A 275 -7.93 0.05 -19.05
N SER A 276 -8.96 0.01 -19.89
CA SER A 276 -9.10 -1.04 -20.87
C SER A 276 -8.27 -0.68 -22.11
N LEU A 277 -7.38 -1.56 -22.54
CA LEU A 277 -6.48 -1.34 -23.67
C LEU A 277 -6.83 -2.25 -24.84
N GLY A 278 -7.45 -1.70 -25.87
CA GLY A 278 -7.52 -2.32 -27.17
C GLY A 278 -6.17 -2.23 -27.94
N LYS A 279 -6.13 -2.73 -29.16
CA LYS A 279 -4.90 -2.72 -29.99
C LYS A 279 -4.40 -1.30 -30.29
N ALA A 280 -5.33 -0.36 -30.58
CA ALA A 280 -4.97 1.01 -30.92
C ALA A 280 -4.39 1.77 -29.69
N GLU A 281 -4.97 1.57 -28.51
CA GLU A 281 -4.53 2.16 -27.27
C GLU A 281 -3.16 1.66 -26.84
N ARG A 282 -2.93 0.34 -26.92
CA ARG A 282 -1.61 -0.28 -26.68
C ARG A 282 -0.56 0.33 -27.61
N ALA A 283 -0.85 0.39 -28.91
CA ALA A 283 0.07 0.97 -29.88
C ALA A 283 0.36 2.46 -29.61
N ALA A 284 -0.61 3.22 -29.11
CA ALA A 284 -0.39 4.62 -28.73
C ALA A 284 0.53 4.75 -27.51
N LEU A 285 0.33 3.93 -26.48
CA LEU A 285 1.20 3.91 -25.31
C LEU A 285 2.61 3.45 -25.66
N GLU A 286 2.76 2.44 -26.51
CA GLU A 286 4.06 1.93 -27.00
C GLU A 286 4.81 3.00 -27.79
N ARG A 287 4.16 3.71 -28.72
CA ARG A 287 4.77 4.84 -29.46
C ARG A 287 5.25 5.94 -28.53
N ALA A 288 4.50 6.21 -27.47
CA ALA A 288 4.88 7.18 -26.44
C ALA A 288 5.94 6.63 -25.45
N ASN A 289 6.35 5.38 -25.62
CA ASN A 289 7.26 4.67 -24.72
C ASN A 289 6.77 4.67 -23.25
N ILE A 290 5.46 4.51 -23.08
CA ILE A 290 4.81 4.37 -21.77
C ILE A 290 4.65 2.89 -21.47
N LYS A 291 5.21 2.44 -20.34
CA LYS A 291 5.01 1.09 -19.80
C LYS A 291 3.83 1.06 -18.83
N TRP A 292 3.11 -0.04 -18.82
CA TRP A 292 2.00 -0.32 -17.90
C TRP A 292 2.14 -1.72 -17.30
N GLN A 293 1.32 -2.00 -16.27
CA GLN A 293 1.22 -3.34 -15.69
C GLN A 293 -0.04 -4.03 -16.23
N SER A 294 0.09 -5.28 -16.71
CA SER A 294 -1.04 -6.10 -17.17
C SER A 294 -2.03 -6.38 -16.04
N GLY A 295 -3.33 -6.37 -16.35
CA GLY A 295 -4.41 -6.67 -15.43
C GLY A 295 -4.33 -8.07 -14.83
N GLU A 296 -3.84 -9.07 -15.58
CA GLU A 296 -3.66 -10.45 -15.11
C GLU A 296 -2.85 -10.52 -13.81
N THR A 297 -1.86 -9.62 -13.66
CA THR A 297 -1.04 -9.51 -12.44
C THR A 297 -1.85 -9.21 -11.18
N PHE A 298 -3.06 -8.65 -11.35
CA PHE A 298 -3.95 -8.23 -10.27
C PHE A 298 -5.23 -9.05 -10.19
N GLY A 299 -5.32 -10.17 -10.91
CA GLY A 299 -6.55 -10.96 -11.02
C GLY A 299 -7.62 -10.33 -11.93
N ALA A 300 -7.24 -9.41 -12.82
CA ALA A 300 -8.11 -8.82 -13.82
C ALA A 300 -7.87 -9.44 -15.21
N ASP A 301 -8.69 -9.05 -16.19
CA ASP A 301 -8.55 -9.48 -17.57
C ASP A 301 -7.29 -8.89 -18.23
N GLU A 302 -6.72 -9.60 -19.23
CA GLU A 302 -5.55 -9.16 -19.99
C GLU A 302 -5.78 -7.81 -20.70
N SER A 303 -7.02 -7.53 -21.14
CA SER A 303 -7.38 -6.26 -21.78
C SER A 303 -7.27 -5.06 -20.85
N VAL A 304 -7.19 -5.29 -19.54
CA VAL A 304 -7.05 -4.23 -18.52
C VAL A 304 -5.58 -3.97 -18.23
N ALA A 305 -5.23 -2.70 -18.09
CA ALA A 305 -3.90 -2.27 -17.66
C ALA A 305 -3.97 -1.30 -16.50
N ARG A 306 -2.95 -1.34 -15.64
CA ARG A 306 -2.78 -0.37 -14.56
C ARG A 306 -1.70 0.64 -14.91
N LEU A 307 -2.04 1.92 -14.84
CA LEU A 307 -1.13 3.05 -14.95
C LEU A 307 -0.88 3.65 -13.55
N SER A 308 0.39 3.89 -13.23
CA SER A 308 0.76 4.55 -11.97
C SER A 308 0.68 6.08 -12.10
N LEU A 309 0.00 6.72 -11.16
CA LEU A 309 -0.04 8.17 -11.00
C LEU A 309 1.14 8.70 -10.14
N GLY A 310 1.95 7.83 -9.58
CA GLY A 310 3.02 8.16 -8.64
C GLY A 310 4.32 8.64 -9.27
N GLN A 311 4.42 8.72 -10.60
CA GLN A 311 5.63 9.16 -11.31
C GLN A 311 5.84 10.68 -11.25
N ASP A 312 7.06 11.12 -11.59
CA ASP A 312 7.38 12.55 -11.71
C ASP A 312 6.42 13.28 -12.65
N ARG A 313 5.93 14.43 -12.24
CA ARG A 313 4.92 15.21 -12.97
C ARG A 313 5.37 15.63 -14.36
N ASN A 314 6.63 16.01 -14.53
CA ASN A 314 7.16 16.44 -15.84
C ASN A 314 7.30 15.24 -16.76
N VAL A 315 7.73 14.09 -16.24
CA VAL A 315 7.80 12.84 -16.97
C VAL A 315 6.42 12.42 -17.47
N VAL A 316 5.40 12.46 -16.61
CA VAL A 316 4.01 12.15 -16.98
C VAL A 316 3.49 13.11 -18.05
N ARG A 317 3.69 14.44 -17.88
CA ARG A 317 3.26 15.43 -18.88
C ARG A 317 3.87 15.19 -20.28
N LEU A 318 5.18 14.92 -20.32
CA LEU A 318 5.87 14.64 -21.56
C LEU A 318 5.35 13.37 -22.23
N ALA A 319 5.20 12.28 -21.46
CA ALA A 319 4.68 11.01 -21.96
C ALA A 319 3.25 11.14 -22.52
N VAL A 320 2.37 11.82 -21.78
CA VAL A 320 0.99 12.07 -22.21
C VAL A 320 0.96 12.90 -23.50
N ARG A 321 1.77 13.94 -23.61
CA ARG A 321 1.88 14.74 -24.82
C ARG A 321 2.28 13.91 -26.05
N GLU A 322 3.19 12.95 -25.90
CA GLU A 322 3.57 12.05 -26.99
C GLU A 322 2.45 11.05 -27.32
N ALA A 323 1.75 10.51 -26.34
CA ALA A 323 0.63 9.57 -26.56
C ALA A 323 -0.58 10.22 -27.26
N LEU A 324 -0.72 11.55 -27.13
CA LEU A 324 -1.81 12.31 -27.75
C LEU A 324 -1.54 12.75 -29.20
N LYS A 325 -0.31 12.61 -29.69
CA LYS A 325 0.01 12.78 -31.11
C LYS A 325 -0.52 11.60 -31.91
#